data_4d63767c64d8f927fbbc37d5d7618f74
#
_entry.id   4d63767c64d8f927fbbc37d5d7618f74
#
_cell.length_a   1.000
_cell.length_b   1.000
_cell.length_c   1.000
_cell.angle_alpha   90.00
_cell.angle_beta   90.00
_cell.angle_gamma   90.00
#
_symmetry.space_group_name_H-M   'P 1'
#
loop_
_entity.id
_entity.type
_entity.pdbx_description
1 polymer ?
#
loop_
_entity_poly.entity_id
_entity_poly.type
_entity_poly.pdbx_seq_one_letter_code
_entity_poly.pdbx_strand_id
1 'polypeptide(L)'
;MPLPVITGLNKNKVEQRYAVEVSDTTMLIDAADARYQNKYTMLDKLDAIKGKFDNLGVSLTNPEIVSDNKKFAAISKEYRSLEKIVNGRNEYVKVLEDIEFNKEVLNSDDAEMRDLAKQELPALEEKKTQLEAQLRQMLIPKDPYDEKNAILEIRAG
;
A
#
# COMPACT_ATOMS: atom_id res chain seq x y z
N MET A 1 -29.50 14.25 12.82
CA MET A 1 -30.84 14.17 12.21
C MET A 1 -31.24 12.71 12.10
N PRO A 2 -32.30 12.30 12.75
CA PRO A 2 -32.77 10.93 12.56
C PRO A 2 -33.23 10.76 11.12
N LEU A 3 -32.84 9.65 10.49
CA LEU A 3 -33.34 9.27 9.19
C LEU A 3 -34.86 9.15 9.21
N PRO A 4 -35.60 9.67 8.22
CA PRO A 4 -37.05 9.54 8.18
C PRO A 4 -37.43 8.07 8.17
N VAL A 5 -38.24 7.67 9.14
CA VAL A 5 -38.84 6.34 9.16
C VAL A 5 -39.92 6.31 8.07
N ILE A 6 -39.60 5.66 6.97
CA ILE A 6 -40.61 5.43 5.90
C ILE A 6 -41.47 4.25 6.34
N THR A 7 -42.57 4.55 7.01
CA THR A 7 -43.60 3.57 7.35
C THR A 7 -44.38 3.23 6.09
N GLY A 8 -44.35 1.98 5.65
CA GLY A 8 -45.16 1.45 4.57
C GLY A 8 -44.44 0.96 3.30
N LEU A 9 -43.13 1.06 3.22
CA LEU A 9 -42.37 0.47 2.12
C LEU A 9 -41.88 -0.95 2.50
N ASN A 10 -42.21 -1.90 1.63
CA ASN A 10 -41.76 -3.26 1.72
C ASN A 10 -40.21 -3.27 1.78
N LYS A 11 -39.64 -3.93 2.77
CA LYS A 11 -38.19 -4.01 3.05
C LYS A 11 -37.37 -4.31 1.78
N ASN A 12 -37.89 -5.18 0.90
CA ASN A 12 -37.27 -5.53 -0.37
C ASN A 12 -37.21 -4.37 -1.39
N LYS A 13 -38.16 -3.41 -1.35
CA LYS A 13 -38.09 -2.25 -2.23
C LYS A 13 -37.10 -1.18 -1.75
N VAL A 14 -36.89 -1.08 -0.46
CA VAL A 14 -35.90 -0.17 0.11
C VAL A 14 -34.49 -0.69 -0.14
N GLU A 15 -34.25 -2.00 0.02
CA GLU A 15 -32.96 -2.62 -0.28
C GLU A 15 -32.62 -2.57 -1.78
N GLN A 16 -33.62 -2.74 -2.67
CA GLN A 16 -33.39 -2.58 -4.11
C GLN A 16 -33.10 -1.13 -4.53
N ARG A 17 -33.73 -0.12 -3.91
CA ARG A 17 -33.41 1.29 -4.17
C ARG A 17 -32.02 1.66 -3.65
N TYR A 18 -31.65 1.20 -2.47
CA TYR A 18 -30.30 1.39 -1.95
C TYR A 18 -29.24 0.70 -2.81
N ALA A 19 -29.52 -0.50 -3.30
CA ALA A 19 -28.62 -1.22 -4.20
C ALA A 19 -28.46 -0.52 -5.55
N VAL A 20 -29.51 0.08 -6.10
CA VAL A 20 -29.46 0.83 -7.36
C VAL A 20 -28.79 2.18 -7.19
N GLU A 21 -29.06 2.93 -6.12
CA GLU A 21 -28.37 4.20 -5.83
C GLU A 21 -26.87 3.98 -5.50
N VAL A 22 -26.53 2.93 -4.78
CA VAL A 22 -25.13 2.55 -4.53
C VAL A 22 -24.45 2.12 -5.82
N SER A 23 -25.13 1.42 -6.73
CA SER A 23 -24.61 0.99 -8.01
C SER A 23 -24.33 2.18 -8.96
N ASP A 24 -25.22 3.16 -9.06
CA ASP A 24 -25.02 4.34 -9.91
C ASP A 24 -23.99 5.31 -9.34
N THR A 25 -23.95 5.47 -8.01
CA THR A 25 -22.93 6.27 -7.33
C THR A 25 -21.58 5.55 -7.38
N THR A 26 -21.56 4.21 -7.32
CA THR A 26 -20.34 3.40 -7.42
C THR A 26 -19.71 3.52 -8.81
N MET A 27 -20.48 3.61 -9.91
CA MET A 27 -19.95 3.82 -11.26
C MET A 27 -19.31 5.20 -11.46
N LEU A 28 -19.83 6.26 -10.80
CA LEU A 28 -19.26 7.61 -10.86
C LEU A 28 -18.07 7.81 -9.90
N ILE A 29 -18.05 7.07 -8.80
CA ILE A 29 -16.99 7.05 -7.81
C ILE A 29 -15.83 6.14 -8.26
N ASP A 30 -16.09 5.07 -9.02
CA ASP A 30 -15.09 4.05 -9.39
C ASP A 30 -13.90 4.59 -10.20
N ALA A 31 -14.06 5.64 -11.00
CA ALA A 31 -12.93 6.22 -11.73
C ALA A 31 -12.04 7.13 -10.86
N ALA A 32 -12.62 7.81 -9.85
CA ALA A 32 -11.90 8.68 -8.92
C ALA A 32 -11.45 7.90 -7.67
N ASP A 33 -12.28 6.99 -7.16
CA ASP A 33 -12.03 6.22 -5.94
C ASP A 33 -11.17 4.97 -6.15
N ALA A 34 -11.11 4.39 -7.35
CA ALA A 34 -10.20 3.29 -7.62
C ALA A 34 -8.73 3.68 -7.39
N ARG A 35 -8.38 4.96 -7.61
CA ARG A 35 -7.07 5.51 -7.26
C ARG A 35 -6.92 5.73 -5.76
N TYR A 36 -7.99 6.12 -5.07
CA TYR A 36 -8.00 6.42 -3.65
C TYR A 36 -8.00 5.14 -2.81
N GLN A 37 -8.83 4.16 -3.15
CA GLN A 37 -8.87 2.85 -2.50
C GLN A 37 -7.60 2.03 -2.73
N ASN A 38 -6.98 2.13 -3.92
CA ASN A 38 -5.69 1.49 -4.20
C ASN A 38 -4.56 2.07 -3.35
N LYS A 39 -4.60 3.36 -3.00
CA LYS A 39 -3.63 4.02 -2.12
C LYS A 39 -3.76 3.49 -0.68
N TYR A 40 -4.97 3.46 -0.13
CA TYR A 40 -5.19 3.02 1.25
C TYR A 40 -4.94 1.53 1.42
N THR A 41 -5.43 0.69 0.50
CA THR A 41 -5.20 -0.77 0.59
C THR A 41 -3.73 -1.14 0.41
N MET A 42 -2.94 -0.40 -0.35
CA MET A 42 -1.51 -0.63 -0.48
C MET A 42 -0.77 -0.20 0.79
N LEU A 43 -1.06 0.98 1.32
CA LEU A 43 -0.46 1.45 2.58
C LEU A 43 -0.82 0.54 3.76
N ASP A 44 -2.06 0.08 3.87
CA ASP A 44 -2.48 -0.85 4.91
C ASP A 44 -1.67 -2.15 4.89
N LYS A 45 -1.42 -2.69 3.69
CA LYS A 45 -0.57 -3.88 3.51
C LYS A 45 0.89 -3.61 3.89
N LEU A 46 1.42 -2.45 3.49
CA LEU A 46 2.78 -2.04 3.82
C LEU A 46 2.95 -1.78 5.32
N ASP A 47 1.94 -1.22 5.98
CA ASP A 47 1.93 -0.99 7.43
C ASP A 47 1.85 -2.30 8.22
N ALA A 48 1.07 -3.27 7.75
CA ALA A 48 1.04 -4.61 8.33
C ALA A 48 2.41 -5.31 8.21
N ILE A 49 3.09 -5.16 7.07
CA ILE A 49 4.45 -5.68 6.87
C ILE A 49 5.46 -4.97 7.78
N LYS A 50 5.33 -3.65 7.93
CA LYS A 50 6.17 -2.90 8.86
C LYS A 50 5.97 -3.36 10.29
N GLY A 51 4.74 -3.57 10.73
CA GLY A 51 4.43 -4.13 12.06
C GLY A 51 5.06 -5.50 12.27
N LYS A 52 5.01 -6.38 11.26
CA LYS A 52 5.68 -7.68 11.31
C LYS A 52 7.20 -7.54 11.38
N PHE A 53 7.78 -6.64 10.59
CA PHE A 53 9.21 -6.35 10.62
C PHE A 53 9.68 -5.87 11.99
N ASP A 54 8.95 -4.93 12.61
CA ASP A 54 9.26 -4.41 13.94
C ASP A 54 9.19 -5.54 14.99
N ASN A 55 8.18 -6.41 14.93
CA ASN A 55 8.05 -7.56 15.82
C ASN A 55 9.17 -8.58 15.65
N LEU A 56 9.62 -8.84 14.43
CA LEU A 56 10.77 -9.70 14.15
C LEU A 56 12.07 -9.08 14.71
N GLY A 57 12.21 -7.75 14.58
CA GLY A 57 13.35 -7.02 15.18
C GLY A 57 13.40 -7.18 16.69
N VAL A 58 12.26 -7.06 17.38
CA VAL A 58 12.17 -7.32 18.83
C VAL A 58 12.50 -8.78 19.15
N SER A 59 12.01 -9.73 18.35
CA SER A 59 12.28 -11.15 18.54
C SER A 59 13.77 -11.49 18.43
N LEU A 60 14.50 -10.81 17.54
CA LEU A 60 15.95 -11.00 17.37
C LEU A 60 16.77 -10.53 18.59
N THR A 61 16.20 -9.72 19.48
CA THR A 61 16.82 -9.30 20.73
C THR A 61 16.50 -10.23 21.92
N ASN A 62 15.59 -11.19 21.73
CA ASN A 62 15.21 -12.12 22.79
C ASN A 62 16.30 -13.17 23.03
N PRO A 63 16.82 -13.31 24.27
CA PRO A 63 17.87 -14.27 24.59
C PRO A 63 17.53 -15.73 24.27
N GLU A 64 16.27 -16.12 24.39
CA GLU A 64 15.81 -17.48 24.06
C GLU A 64 15.91 -17.79 22.55
N ILE A 65 15.70 -16.78 21.71
CA ILE A 65 15.82 -16.89 20.26
C ILE A 65 17.28 -16.83 19.84
N VAL A 66 18.06 -15.94 20.45
CA VAL A 66 19.51 -15.79 20.18
C VAL A 66 20.28 -17.07 20.52
N SER A 67 19.87 -17.81 21.56
CA SER A 67 20.48 -19.08 21.94
C SER A 67 20.12 -20.25 21.02
N ASP A 68 19.05 -20.15 20.25
CA ASP A 68 18.62 -21.17 19.28
C ASP A 68 19.03 -20.77 17.85
N ASN A 69 20.15 -21.29 17.39
CA ASN A 69 20.71 -20.94 16.07
C ASN A 69 19.76 -21.16 14.91
N LYS A 70 18.87 -22.17 14.97
CA LYS A 70 17.90 -22.45 13.90
C LYS A 70 16.80 -21.42 13.87
N LYS A 71 16.24 -21.07 15.02
CA LYS A 71 15.21 -20.04 15.14
C LYS A 71 15.77 -18.68 14.77
N PHE A 72 16.94 -18.34 15.27
CA PHE A 72 17.62 -17.07 14.96
C PHE A 72 17.88 -16.92 13.45
N ALA A 73 18.38 -17.97 12.79
CA ALA A 73 18.63 -17.94 11.35
C ALA A 73 17.33 -17.76 10.54
N ALA A 74 16.23 -18.46 10.90
CA ALA A 74 14.95 -18.35 10.24
C ALA A 74 14.36 -16.94 10.37
N ILE A 75 14.35 -16.39 11.59
CA ILE A 75 13.82 -15.04 11.86
C ILE A 75 14.69 -13.97 11.18
N SER A 76 16.02 -14.12 11.20
CA SER A 76 16.92 -13.20 10.51
C SER A 76 16.73 -13.20 9.00
N LYS A 77 16.46 -14.36 8.39
CA LYS A 77 16.17 -14.48 6.95
C LYS A 77 14.88 -13.73 6.63
N GLU A 78 13.84 -13.94 7.42
CA GLU A 78 12.55 -13.27 7.25
C GLU A 78 12.68 -11.75 7.45
N TYR A 79 13.34 -11.30 8.50
CA TYR A 79 13.62 -9.89 8.78
C TYR A 79 14.28 -9.19 7.59
N ARG A 80 15.34 -9.78 7.02
CA ARG A 80 16.04 -9.23 5.86
C ARG A 80 15.18 -9.21 4.60
N SER A 81 14.28 -10.18 4.44
CA SER A 81 13.37 -10.19 3.28
C SER A 81 12.37 -9.04 3.31
N LEU A 82 11.93 -8.64 4.51
CA LEU A 82 10.99 -7.54 4.70
C LEU A 82 11.66 -6.17 4.69
N GLU A 83 12.96 -6.08 4.99
CA GLU A 83 13.70 -4.82 5.09
C GLU A 83 13.58 -3.95 3.84
N LYS A 84 13.68 -4.55 2.65
CA LYS A 84 13.56 -3.84 1.37
C LYS A 84 12.17 -3.24 1.17
N ILE A 85 11.14 -3.98 1.58
CA ILE A 85 9.74 -3.52 1.47
C ILE A 85 9.50 -2.37 2.45
N VAL A 86 10.01 -2.48 3.67
CA VAL A 86 9.87 -1.42 4.70
C VAL A 86 10.61 -0.16 4.30
N ASN A 87 11.80 -0.27 3.73
CA ASN A 87 12.55 0.88 3.21
C ASN A 87 11.79 1.57 2.07
N GLY A 88 11.25 0.80 1.12
CA GLY A 88 10.41 1.33 0.05
C GLY A 88 9.13 1.99 0.58
N ARG A 89 8.49 1.40 1.60
CA ARG A 89 7.35 2.02 2.28
C ARG A 89 7.70 3.37 2.91
N ASN A 90 8.82 3.45 3.61
CA ASN A 90 9.24 4.69 4.28
C ASN A 90 9.52 5.80 3.26
N GLU A 91 10.17 5.47 2.14
CA GLU A 91 10.39 6.41 1.05
C GLU A 91 9.06 6.86 0.39
N TYR A 92 8.14 5.93 0.19
CA TYR A 92 6.82 6.22 -0.36
C TYR A 92 6.00 7.17 0.53
N VAL A 93 5.97 6.93 1.84
CA VAL A 93 5.29 7.80 2.80
C VAL A 93 5.88 9.21 2.78
N LYS A 94 7.21 9.32 2.75
CA LYS A 94 7.88 10.63 2.67
C LYS A 94 7.50 11.38 1.39
N VAL A 95 7.46 10.71 0.24
CA VAL A 95 7.04 11.33 -1.02
C VAL A 95 5.59 11.80 -0.96
N LEU A 96 4.70 11.05 -0.29
CA LEU A 96 3.31 11.48 -0.09
C LEU A 96 3.22 12.73 0.79
N GLU A 97 3.99 12.79 1.87
CA GLU A 97 4.06 13.97 2.76
C GLU A 97 4.61 15.18 2.00
N ASP A 98 5.66 15.01 1.20
CA ASP A 98 6.24 16.08 0.38
C ASP A 98 5.21 16.59 -0.67
N ILE A 99 4.42 15.71 -1.28
CA ILE A 99 3.35 16.10 -2.21
C ILE A 99 2.24 16.87 -1.49
N GLU A 100 1.81 16.44 -0.32
CA GLU A 100 0.80 17.15 0.47
C GLU A 100 1.29 18.52 0.89
N PHE A 101 2.51 18.61 1.39
CA PHE A 101 3.14 19.88 1.73
C PHE A 101 3.21 20.84 0.54
N ASN A 102 3.68 20.38 -0.61
CA ASN A 102 3.74 21.23 -1.81
C ASN A 102 2.35 21.67 -2.29
N LYS A 103 1.32 20.84 -2.13
CA LYS A 103 -0.07 21.21 -2.43
C LYS A 103 -0.59 22.29 -1.49
N GLU A 104 -0.23 22.26 -0.20
CA GLU A 104 -0.56 23.30 0.75
C GLU A 104 0.16 24.62 0.41
N VAL A 105 1.43 24.53 0.03
CA VAL A 105 2.24 25.70 -0.39
C VAL A 105 1.68 26.39 -1.63
N LEU A 106 1.00 25.67 -2.54
CA LEU A 106 0.30 26.29 -3.67
C LEU A 106 -0.79 27.29 -3.26
N ASN A 107 -1.34 27.14 -2.06
CA ASN A 107 -2.34 28.03 -1.49
C ASN A 107 -1.71 29.17 -0.63
N SER A 108 -0.39 29.23 -0.53
CA SER A 108 0.33 30.26 0.22
C SER A 108 0.25 31.63 -0.49
N ASP A 109 0.33 32.69 0.27
CA ASP A 109 0.40 34.07 -0.25
C ASP A 109 1.75 34.39 -0.89
N ASP A 110 2.79 33.61 -0.59
CA ASP A 110 4.14 33.77 -1.13
C ASP A 110 4.24 33.24 -2.57
N ALA A 111 4.51 34.16 -3.50
CA ALA A 111 4.61 33.84 -4.93
C ALA A 111 5.82 32.97 -5.27
N GLU A 112 6.96 33.17 -4.61
CA GLU A 112 8.18 32.42 -4.85
C GLU A 112 8.00 30.96 -4.41
N MET A 113 7.39 30.76 -3.23
CA MET A 113 7.09 29.44 -2.71
C MET A 113 6.09 28.68 -3.59
N ARG A 114 5.06 29.37 -4.12
CA ARG A 114 4.11 28.73 -5.06
C ARG A 114 4.78 28.26 -6.35
N ASP A 115 5.68 29.07 -6.91
CA ASP A 115 6.36 28.72 -8.15
C ASP A 115 7.34 27.55 -7.95
N LEU A 116 8.01 27.49 -6.81
CA LEU A 116 8.85 26.35 -6.43
C LEU A 116 8.02 25.08 -6.32
N ALA A 117 6.89 25.14 -5.59
CA ALA A 117 5.99 23.99 -5.43
C ALA A 117 5.44 23.46 -6.77
N LYS A 118 5.12 24.37 -7.73
CA LYS A 118 4.70 23.98 -9.08
C LYS A 118 5.78 23.22 -9.86
N GLN A 119 7.03 23.56 -9.63
CA GLN A 119 8.17 22.90 -10.28
C GLN A 119 8.47 21.54 -9.66
N GLU A 120 8.33 21.40 -8.35
CA GLU A 120 8.63 20.16 -7.63
C GLU A 120 7.53 19.10 -7.73
N LEU A 121 6.26 19.49 -7.76
CA LEU A 121 5.12 18.57 -7.77
C LEU A 121 5.18 17.52 -8.88
N PRO A 122 5.48 17.84 -10.17
CA PRO A 122 5.52 16.84 -11.22
C PRO A 122 6.58 15.76 -10.97
N ALA A 123 7.76 16.15 -10.46
CA ALA A 123 8.84 15.22 -10.14
C ALA A 123 8.47 14.29 -8.97
N LEU A 124 7.80 14.83 -7.95
CA LEU A 124 7.31 14.06 -6.82
C LEU A 124 6.19 13.08 -7.22
N GLU A 125 5.29 13.48 -8.11
CA GLU A 125 4.22 12.61 -8.63
C GLU A 125 4.79 11.47 -9.50
N GLU A 126 5.80 11.76 -10.31
CA GLU A 126 6.51 10.73 -11.06
C GLU A 126 7.23 9.75 -10.13
N LYS A 127 7.95 10.25 -9.13
CA LYS A 127 8.62 9.43 -8.12
C LYS A 127 7.63 8.56 -7.35
N LYS A 128 6.48 9.10 -6.98
CA LYS A 128 5.38 8.36 -6.37
C LYS A 128 4.95 7.18 -7.25
N THR A 129 4.71 7.43 -8.54
CA THR A 129 4.28 6.39 -9.49
C THR A 129 5.31 5.27 -9.65
N GLN A 130 6.60 5.63 -9.69
CA GLN A 130 7.71 4.67 -9.76
C GLN A 130 7.78 3.81 -8.49
N LEU A 131 7.67 4.42 -7.31
CA LEU A 131 7.65 3.71 -6.04
C LEU A 131 6.44 2.78 -5.91
N GLU A 132 5.27 3.21 -6.36
CA GLU A 132 4.07 2.36 -6.39
C GLU A 132 4.26 1.11 -7.25
N ALA A 133 4.86 1.26 -8.41
CA ALA A 133 5.15 0.13 -9.30
C ALA A 133 6.16 -0.85 -8.65
N GLN A 134 7.23 -0.33 -8.05
CA GLN A 134 8.24 -1.15 -7.37
C GLN A 134 7.64 -1.89 -6.16
N LEU A 135 6.87 -1.19 -5.33
CA LEU A 135 6.23 -1.78 -4.15
C LEU A 135 5.20 -2.85 -4.52
N ARG A 136 4.43 -2.63 -5.60
CA ARG A 136 3.51 -3.66 -6.11
C ARG A 136 4.25 -4.93 -6.51
N GLN A 137 5.38 -4.82 -7.19
CA GLN A 137 6.20 -5.98 -7.55
C GLN A 137 6.74 -6.70 -6.31
N MET A 138 7.17 -5.96 -5.28
CA MET A 138 7.64 -6.54 -4.02
C MET A 138 6.54 -7.22 -3.21
N LEU A 139 5.29 -6.77 -3.35
CA LEU A 139 4.12 -7.34 -2.66
C LEU A 139 3.55 -8.59 -3.36
N ILE A 140 3.96 -8.90 -4.58
CA ILE A 140 3.59 -10.16 -5.24
C ILE A 140 4.28 -11.29 -4.47
N PRO A 141 3.50 -12.28 -3.96
CA PRO A 141 4.10 -13.44 -3.32
C PRO A 141 5.03 -14.14 -4.31
N LYS A 142 6.29 -14.34 -3.91
CA LYS A 142 7.18 -15.19 -4.70
C LYS A 142 6.61 -16.60 -4.72
N ASP A 143 6.47 -17.16 -5.91
CA ASP A 143 6.08 -18.56 -6.05
C ASP A 143 7.14 -19.42 -5.34
N PRO A 144 6.76 -20.31 -4.42
CA PRO A 144 7.70 -21.23 -3.77
C PRO A 144 8.44 -22.14 -4.77
N TYR A 145 8.01 -22.17 -6.03
CA TYR A 145 8.69 -22.87 -7.13
C TYR A 145 9.79 -22.04 -7.80
N ASP A 146 9.81 -20.71 -7.63
CA ASP A 146 10.86 -19.85 -8.20
C ASP A 146 12.26 -20.09 -7.60
N GLU A 147 12.34 -20.68 -6.39
CA GLU A 147 13.60 -21.07 -5.76
C GLU A 147 14.09 -22.47 -6.16
N LYS A 148 13.30 -23.22 -6.95
CA LYS A 148 13.68 -24.55 -7.41
C LYS A 148 14.39 -24.46 -8.77
N ASN A 149 15.63 -24.94 -8.81
CA ASN A 149 16.37 -25.10 -10.07
C ASN A 149 15.59 -25.99 -11.02
N ALA A 150 15.13 -25.44 -12.15
CA ALA A 150 14.55 -26.22 -13.22
C ALA A 150 15.70 -26.91 -13.97
N ILE A 151 15.74 -28.25 -13.93
CA ILE A 151 16.62 -29.05 -14.77
C ILE A 151 15.95 -29.20 -16.13
N LEU A 152 16.48 -28.52 -17.14
CA LEU A 152 16.05 -28.64 -18.53
C LEU A 152 16.81 -29.82 -19.16
N GLU A 153 16.19 -30.99 -19.31
CA GLU A 153 16.73 -32.08 -20.11
C GLU A 153 16.43 -31.83 -21.59
N ILE A 154 17.45 -31.45 -22.36
CA ILE A 154 17.36 -31.39 -23.82
C ILE A 154 17.75 -32.75 -24.36
N ARG A 155 16.78 -33.57 -24.84
CA ARG A 155 17.04 -34.76 -25.63
C ARG A 155 17.21 -34.35 -27.09
N ALA A 156 18.40 -34.57 -27.61
CA ALA A 156 18.64 -34.57 -29.06
C ALA A 156 17.97 -35.81 -29.65
N GLY A 157 17.03 -35.57 -30.61
CA GLY A 157 16.43 -36.64 -31.42
C GLY A 157 17.29 -36.98 -32.60
#